data_45af4903ac50648a799452f66d55a465
#
_entry.id   45af4903ac50648a799452f66d55a465
#
_cell.length_a   1.000
_cell.length_b   1.000
_cell.length_c   1.000
_cell.angle_alpha   90.00
_cell.angle_beta   90.00
_cell.angle_gamma   90.00
#
_symmetry.space_group_name_H-M   'P 1'
#
loop_
_entity.id
_entity.type
_entity.pdbx_description
1 polymer ?
#
loop_
_entity_poly.entity_id
_entity_poly.type
_entity_poly.pdbx_seq_one_letter_code
_entity_poly.pdbx_strand_id
1 'polypeptide(L)'
;MPDLFGEIEPGVAEVVPFDGGARAYSYSVPAGLKDVLQVGQLVRVPLGGRTSIGVVWKYPAEAPPSAKLRSVISLEHEQPVMTPDCCKLAEWMAGYYGCGLNSVLETVLPAAIRKGVRPVLRRLLTLIAPPEAEVLAKLRKKAPRQAQVIDYLSGLKEPADRSKMVDGLGVAQQAVDALIKAGTVKEDTSVLWRVAYNDPYAEGETIASAGHTLNPEQVAAVDSVTKTLDSKAFRAHLLHGVTGSGKTEVYVALIRK
;
A
#
# COMPACT_ATOMS: atom_id res chain seq x y z
N MET A 1 -1.68 -32.81 36.79
CA MET A 1 -0.49 -32.34 36.08
C MET A 1 -0.81 -30.91 35.65
N PRO A 2 -0.07 -29.91 36.08
CA PRO A 2 -0.32 -28.54 35.62
C PRO A 2 0.13 -28.45 34.16
N ASP A 3 -0.74 -27.84 33.33
CA ASP A 3 -0.51 -27.54 31.92
C ASP A 3 0.77 -26.72 31.74
N LEU A 4 1.77 -27.34 31.09
CA LEU A 4 3.10 -26.77 30.82
C LEU A 4 3.10 -25.78 29.61
N PHE A 5 1.96 -25.53 29.01
CA PHE A 5 1.76 -24.53 27.98
C PHE A 5 0.85 -23.44 28.57
N GLY A 6 1.47 -22.44 29.21
CA GLY A 6 0.73 -21.23 29.59
C GLY A 6 -0.08 -20.74 28.40
N GLU A 7 -1.40 -20.63 28.56
CA GLU A 7 -2.27 -20.00 27.56
C GLU A 7 -1.68 -18.63 27.28
N ILE A 8 -1.15 -18.45 26.08
CA ILE A 8 -0.71 -17.12 25.59
C ILE A 8 -1.99 -16.31 25.54
N GLU A 9 -2.15 -15.39 26.50
CA GLU A 9 -3.33 -14.52 26.51
C GLU A 9 -3.47 -13.86 25.13
N PRO A 10 -4.64 -14.03 24.49
CA PRO A 10 -4.86 -13.44 23.18
C PRO A 10 -4.75 -11.92 23.31
N GLY A 11 -3.94 -11.29 22.47
CA GLY A 11 -3.88 -9.83 22.40
C GLY A 11 -5.29 -9.25 22.17
N VAL A 12 -5.53 -8.03 22.60
CA VAL A 12 -6.79 -7.34 22.36
C VAL A 12 -6.55 -6.16 21.44
N ALA A 13 -7.44 -5.98 20.46
CA ALA A 13 -7.45 -4.83 19.55
C ALA A 13 -8.82 -4.12 19.64
N GLU A 14 -8.78 -2.81 19.60
CA GLU A 14 -9.96 -2.00 19.32
C GLU A 14 -10.08 -1.77 17.81
N VAL A 15 -11.26 -2.05 17.26
CA VAL A 15 -11.56 -1.92 15.82
C VAL A 15 -12.79 -1.03 15.65
N VAL A 16 -12.75 -0.12 14.69
CA VAL A 16 -13.89 0.68 14.24
C VAL A 16 -14.45 0.06 12.97
N PRO A 17 -15.54 -0.72 13.02
CA PRO A 17 -16.16 -1.29 11.83
C PRO A 17 -16.85 -0.20 11.00
N PHE A 18 -16.81 -0.30 9.68
CA PHE A 18 -17.51 0.65 8.81
C PHE A 18 -19.03 0.57 8.93
N ASP A 19 -19.57 -0.65 9.05
CA ASP A 19 -21.01 -0.87 9.24
C ASP A 19 -21.43 -0.89 10.72
N GLY A 20 -20.53 -0.50 11.61
CA GLY A 20 -20.77 -0.45 13.07
C GLY A 20 -21.40 0.88 13.48
N GLY A 21 -21.63 1.01 14.78
CA GLY A 21 -22.00 2.29 15.37
C GLY A 21 -20.78 3.23 15.48
N ALA A 22 -21.01 4.38 16.14
CA ALA A 22 -20.01 5.45 16.27
C ALA A 22 -18.76 5.10 17.11
N ARG A 23 -18.62 3.85 17.58
CA ARG A 23 -17.63 3.43 18.58
C ARG A 23 -16.65 2.40 18.02
N ALA A 24 -15.48 2.32 18.64
CA ALA A 24 -14.60 1.17 18.53
C ALA A 24 -15.15 0.01 19.38
N TYR A 25 -14.88 -1.21 18.95
CA TYR A 25 -15.22 -2.46 19.65
C TYR A 25 -13.97 -3.26 19.90
N SER A 26 -13.92 -3.92 21.07
CA SER A 26 -12.78 -4.76 21.44
C SER A 26 -12.93 -6.17 20.88
N TYR A 27 -11.85 -6.68 20.30
CA TYR A 27 -11.76 -8.04 19.73
C TYR A 27 -10.50 -8.73 20.23
N SER A 28 -10.56 -10.04 20.43
CA SER A 28 -9.36 -10.84 20.65
C SER A 28 -8.58 -11.01 19.35
N VAL A 29 -7.26 -10.99 19.44
CA VAL A 29 -6.36 -11.12 18.30
C VAL A 29 -5.81 -12.54 18.28
N PRO A 30 -6.04 -13.34 17.20
CA PRO A 30 -5.48 -14.68 17.07
C PRO A 30 -3.95 -14.66 17.13
N ALA A 31 -3.34 -15.73 17.63
CA ALA A 31 -1.89 -15.85 17.74
C ALA A 31 -1.16 -15.57 16.41
N GLY A 32 -1.72 -16.03 15.28
CA GLY A 32 -1.14 -15.80 13.95
C GLY A 32 -1.17 -14.35 13.45
N LEU A 33 -1.93 -13.46 14.11
CA LEU A 33 -1.99 -12.04 13.76
C LEU A 33 -1.30 -11.14 14.80
N LYS A 34 -0.87 -11.68 15.92
CA LYS A 34 -0.37 -10.93 17.08
C LYS A 34 0.83 -10.04 16.73
N ASP A 35 1.76 -10.58 15.94
CA ASP A 35 3.02 -9.90 15.62
C ASP A 35 2.95 -9.04 14.35
N VAL A 36 1.87 -9.18 13.57
CA VAL A 36 1.72 -8.47 12.29
C VAL A 36 0.64 -7.39 12.32
N LEU A 37 -0.24 -7.42 13.33
CA LEU A 37 -1.32 -6.46 13.45
C LEU A 37 -0.80 -5.10 13.89
N GLN A 38 -1.24 -4.06 13.20
CA GLN A 38 -0.86 -2.67 13.44
C GLN A 38 -2.07 -1.74 13.38
N VAL A 39 -1.97 -0.61 14.09
CA VAL A 39 -2.95 0.48 14.02
C VAL A 39 -3.05 1.00 12.59
N GLY A 40 -4.27 1.27 12.13
CA GLY A 40 -4.54 1.73 10.77
C GLY A 40 -4.73 0.63 9.73
N GLN A 41 -4.50 -0.65 10.08
CA GLN A 41 -4.78 -1.77 9.16
C GLN A 41 -6.27 -2.08 9.07
N LEU A 42 -6.67 -2.68 7.95
CA LEU A 42 -8.01 -3.22 7.74
C LEU A 42 -8.10 -4.67 8.19
N VAL A 43 -9.09 -4.94 9.02
CA VAL A 43 -9.41 -6.29 9.50
C VAL A 43 -10.86 -6.63 9.26
N ARG A 44 -11.14 -7.92 9.12
CA ARG A 44 -12.48 -8.47 9.12
C ARG A 44 -12.84 -8.94 10.52
N VAL A 45 -13.97 -8.47 11.00
CA VAL A 45 -14.45 -8.76 12.36
C VAL A 45 -15.91 -9.21 12.35
N PRO A 46 -16.33 -10.03 13.32
CA PRO A 46 -17.73 -10.37 13.51
C PRO A 46 -18.46 -9.16 14.16
N LEU A 47 -19.58 -8.74 13.56
CA LEU A 47 -20.41 -7.66 14.06
C LEU A 47 -21.88 -8.09 14.07
N GLY A 48 -22.46 -8.30 15.25
CA GLY A 48 -23.79 -8.88 15.36
C GLY A 48 -23.85 -10.28 14.73
N GLY A 49 -24.79 -10.52 13.84
CA GLY A 49 -24.94 -11.77 13.09
C GLY A 49 -24.20 -11.83 11.75
N ARG A 50 -23.39 -10.82 11.42
CA ARG A 50 -22.66 -10.67 10.16
C ARG A 50 -21.18 -10.38 10.38
N THR A 51 -20.42 -10.33 9.29
CA THR A 51 -19.03 -9.87 9.30
C THR A 51 -18.95 -8.45 8.73
N SER A 52 -18.06 -7.63 9.26
CA SER A 52 -17.77 -6.29 8.76
C SER A 52 -16.27 -6.10 8.58
N ILE A 53 -15.88 -5.18 7.73
CA ILE A 53 -14.50 -4.69 7.64
C ILE A 53 -14.42 -3.45 8.53
N GLY A 54 -13.28 -3.29 9.22
CA GLY A 54 -13.03 -2.13 10.06
C GLY A 54 -11.56 -1.80 10.13
N VAL A 55 -11.25 -0.64 10.69
CA VAL A 55 -9.89 -0.16 10.91
C VAL A 55 -9.46 -0.50 12.33
N VAL A 56 -8.27 -1.07 12.50
CA VAL A 56 -7.63 -1.26 13.81
C VAL A 56 -7.32 0.12 14.38
N TRP A 57 -7.95 0.45 15.48
CA TRP A 57 -7.87 1.78 16.09
C TRP A 57 -6.82 1.85 17.19
N LYS A 58 -6.75 0.78 18.00
CA LYS A 58 -5.76 0.65 19.07
C LYS A 58 -5.28 -0.80 19.15
N TYR A 59 -3.98 -0.97 19.24
CA TYR A 59 -3.34 -2.27 19.45
C TYR A 59 -1.93 -2.11 20.02
N PRO A 60 -1.54 -2.85 21.08
CA PRO A 60 -2.44 -3.64 21.93
C PRO A 60 -3.41 -2.77 22.71
N ALA A 61 -4.58 -3.31 23.00
CA ALA A 61 -5.62 -2.66 23.79
C ALA A 61 -5.87 -3.46 25.08
N GLU A 62 -6.46 -2.79 26.06
CA GLU A 62 -6.88 -3.44 27.30
C GLU A 62 -8.18 -4.23 27.09
N ALA A 63 -8.22 -5.42 27.66
CA ALA A 63 -9.45 -6.21 27.64
C ALA A 63 -10.48 -5.57 28.58
N PRO A 64 -11.72 -5.34 28.14
CA PRO A 64 -12.78 -4.92 29.06
C PRO A 64 -13.03 -6.01 30.09
N PRO A 65 -13.23 -5.64 31.37
CA PRO A 65 -13.42 -6.59 32.45
C PRO A 65 -14.62 -7.51 32.14
N SER A 66 -14.41 -8.82 32.29
CA SER A 66 -15.40 -9.88 32.12
C SER A 66 -16.07 -10.02 30.76
N ALA A 67 -15.52 -9.43 29.70
CA ALA A 67 -16.08 -9.54 28.36
C ALA A 67 -15.59 -10.79 27.63
N LYS A 68 -16.51 -11.61 27.15
CA LYS A 68 -16.18 -12.68 26.17
C LYS A 68 -15.99 -12.04 24.81
N LEU A 69 -14.73 -11.76 24.46
CA LEU A 69 -14.39 -11.12 23.19
C LEU A 69 -14.58 -12.09 22.01
N ARG A 70 -15.10 -11.56 20.91
CA ARG A 70 -15.06 -12.25 19.61
C ARG A 70 -13.70 -12.01 18.98
N SER A 71 -13.24 -12.96 18.16
CA SER A 71 -11.93 -12.89 17.53
C SER A 71 -11.96 -12.12 16.22
N VAL A 72 -10.87 -11.42 15.92
CA VAL A 72 -10.56 -10.93 14.56
C VAL A 72 -10.52 -12.14 13.63
N ILE A 73 -11.20 -12.05 12.47
CA ILE A 73 -11.31 -13.15 11.52
C ILE A 73 -10.09 -13.20 10.60
N SER A 74 -9.75 -12.07 10.00
CA SER A 74 -8.64 -11.97 9.05
C SER A 74 -8.11 -10.54 8.95
N LEU A 75 -6.84 -10.43 8.55
CA LEU A 75 -6.23 -9.21 8.07
C LEU A 75 -6.59 -9.03 6.59
N GLU A 76 -7.14 -7.87 6.23
CA GLU A 76 -7.54 -7.58 4.85
C GLU A 76 -6.40 -6.94 4.04
N HIS A 77 -5.54 -6.15 4.70
CA HIS A 77 -4.39 -5.49 4.11
C HIS A 77 -3.17 -5.59 5.02
N GLU A 78 -2.03 -6.00 4.47
CA GLU A 78 -0.76 -6.09 5.21
C GLU A 78 -0.26 -4.70 5.63
N GLN A 79 -0.44 -3.71 4.76
CA GLN A 79 -0.05 -2.33 5.04
C GLN A 79 -1.20 -1.55 5.68
N PRO A 80 -0.91 -0.68 6.67
CA PRO A 80 -1.90 0.25 7.19
C PRO A 80 -2.48 1.14 6.07
N VAL A 81 -3.79 1.29 6.04
CA VAL A 81 -4.51 2.21 5.14
C VAL A 81 -4.64 3.61 5.74
N MET A 82 -4.37 3.73 7.04
CA MET A 82 -4.30 5.00 7.76
C MET A 82 -3.01 5.09 8.56
N THR A 83 -2.34 6.23 8.46
CA THR A 83 -1.19 6.53 9.31
C THR A 83 -1.66 6.95 10.72
N PRO A 84 -0.80 6.88 11.74
CA PRO A 84 -1.14 7.36 13.08
C PRO A 84 -1.64 8.80 13.12
N ASP A 85 -1.09 9.68 12.26
CA ASP A 85 -1.53 11.07 12.18
C ASP A 85 -2.91 11.22 11.53
N CYS A 86 -3.23 10.38 10.54
CA CYS A 86 -4.57 10.30 9.97
C CYS A 86 -5.59 9.81 11.02
N CYS A 87 -5.21 8.86 11.90
CA CYS A 87 -6.07 8.43 12.99
C CYS A 87 -6.36 9.57 13.98
N LYS A 88 -5.32 10.33 14.40
CA LYS A 88 -5.49 11.51 15.25
C LYS A 88 -6.36 12.58 14.61
N LEU A 89 -6.17 12.83 13.31
CA LEU A 89 -7.01 13.76 12.57
C LEU A 89 -8.48 13.30 12.57
N ALA A 90 -8.72 12.02 12.36
CA ALA A 90 -10.07 11.45 12.39
C ALA A 90 -10.73 11.58 13.79
N GLU A 91 -9.98 11.38 14.86
CA GLU A 91 -10.45 11.62 16.23
C GLU A 91 -10.83 13.09 16.46
N TRP A 92 -9.95 13.99 16.04
CA TRP A 92 -10.23 15.42 16.13
C TRP A 92 -11.46 15.80 15.31
N MET A 93 -11.60 15.30 14.07
CA MET A 93 -12.78 15.53 13.23
C MET A 93 -14.07 15.01 13.91
N ALA A 94 -14.06 13.81 14.47
CA ALA A 94 -15.19 13.24 15.15
C ALA A 94 -15.64 14.11 16.34
N GLY A 95 -14.69 14.58 17.14
CA GLY A 95 -14.93 15.49 18.26
C GLY A 95 -15.43 16.88 17.84
N TYR A 96 -14.77 17.47 16.83
CA TYR A 96 -15.09 18.81 16.33
C TYR A 96 -16.48 18.89 15.68
N TYR A 97 -16.83 17.89 14.86
CA TYR A 97 -18.12 17.84 14.16
C TYR A 97 -19.22 17.11 14.93
N GLY A 98 -18.91 16.52 16.08
CA GLY A 98 -19.88 15.78 16.91
C GLY A 98 -20.44 14.54 16.22
N CYS A 99 -19.65 13.86 15.37
CA CYS A 99 -20.07 12.68 14.61
C CYS A 99 -19.29 11.42 15.03
N GLY A 100 -19.79 10.25 14.62
CA GLY A 100 -19.12 8.99 14.92
C GLY A 100 -17.85 8.78 14.10
N LEU A 101 -16.89 8.03 14.65
CA LEU A 101 -15.65 7.68 13.93
C LEU A 101 -15.92 6.97 12.60
N ASN A 102 -16.95 6.10 12.54
CA ASN A 102 -17.33 5.43 11.30
C ASN A 102 -17.69 6.43 10.19
N SER A 103 -18.43 7.50 10.47
CA SER A 103 -18.78 8.54 9.50
C SER A 103 -17.54 9.31 9.01
N VAL A 104 -16.60 9.58 9.92
CA VAL A 104 -15.31 10.19 9.53
C VAL A 104 -14.52 9.26 8.64
N LEU A 105 -14.41 7.97 8.99
CA LEU A 105 -13.72 6.98 8.19
C LEU A 105 -14.33 6.81 6.80
N GLU A 106 -15.66 6.90 6.69
CA GLU A 106 -16.35 6.90 5.40
C GLU A 106 -15.99 8.10 4.51
N THR A 107 -15.67 9.23 5.12
CA THR A 107 -15.25 10.44 4.41
C THR A 107 -13.78 10.39 4.02
N VAL A 108 -12.92 9.91 4.92
CA VAL A 108 -11.47 9.91 4.75
C VAL A 108 -11.00 8.77 3.84
N LEU A 109 -11.62 7.59 3.93
CA LEU A 109 -11.20 6.42 3.17
C LEU A 109 -12.05 6.22 1.90
N PRO A 110 -11.41 6.03 0.73
CA PRO A 110 -12.10 5.70 -0.51
C PRO A 110 -12.99 4.45 -0.38
N ALA A 111 -14.15 4.46 -1.04
CA ALA A 111 -15.10 3.34 -0.98
C ALA A 111 -14.48 1.98 -1.40
N ALA A 112 -13.53 1.99 -2.32
CA ALA A 112 -12.81 0.78 -2.73
C ALA A 112 -12.03 0.15 -1.57
N ILE A 113 -11.32 0.97 -0.78
CA ILE A 113 -10.58 0.52 0.41
C ILE A 113 -11.54 -0.02 1.45
N ARG A 114 -12.63 0.69 1.76
CA ARG A 114 -13.65 0.27 2.73
C ARG A 114 -14.32 -1.06 2.35
N LYS A 115 -14.44 -1.37 1.07
CA LYS A 115 -14.93 -2.65 0.56
C LYS A 115 -13.88 -3.76 0.55
N GLY A 116 -12.67 -3.51 1.03
CA GLY A 116 -11.58 -4.48 1.06
C GLY A 116 -11.03 -4.80 -0.33
N VAL A 117 -11.15 -3.89 -1.29
CA VAL A 117 -10.55 -4.08 -2.61
C VAL A 117 -9.04 -4.08 -2.46
N ARG A 118 -8.42 -5.24 -2.76
CA ARG A 118 -6.97 -5.40 -2.70
C ARG A 118 -6.32 -4.82 -3.95
N PRO A 119 -5.10 -4.27 -3.84
CA PRO A 119 -4.34 -3.89 -5.02
C PRO A 119 -4.13 -5.10 -5.91
N VAL A 120 -4.22 -4.90 -7.22
CA VAL A 120 -3.87 -5.95 -8.16
C VAL A 120 -2.36 -6.12 -8.14
N LEU A 121 -1.92 -7.31 -7.78
CA LEU A 121 -0.51 -7.67 -7.79
C LEU A 121 -0.15 -8.25 -9.14
N ARG A 122 0.97 -7.83 -9.68
CA ARG A 122 1.61 -8.47 -10.84
C ARG A 122 2.87 -9.19 -10.38
N ARG A 123 3.11 -10.32 -11.00
CA ARG A 123 4.32 -11.11 -10.77
C ARG A 123 5.34 -10.73 -11.82
N LEU A 124 6.50 -10.31 -11.36
CA LEU A 124 7.62 -9.87 -12.20
C LEU A 124 8.68 -10.96 -12.20
N LEU A 125 9.18 -11.29 -13.36
CA LEU A 125 10.20 -12.30 -13.56
C LEU A 125 11.52 -11.65 -13.94
N THR A 126 12.58 -12.04 -13.26
CA THR A 126 13.95 -11.58 -13.52
C THR A 126 14.86 -12.79 -13.69
N LEU A 127 15.68 -12.80 -14.71
CA LEU A 127 16.72 -13.79 -14.90
C LEU A 127 17.86 -13.53 -13.89
N ILE A 128 18.20 -14.49 -13.04
CA ILE A 128 19.24 -14.32 -12.02
C ILE A 128 20.61 -14.32 -12.67
N ALA A 129 20.88 -15.32 -13.51
CA ALA A 129 22.07 -15.41 -14.32
C ALA A 129 21.74 -16.16 -15.63
N PRO A 130 22.24 -15.72 -16.78
CA PRO A 130 22.08 -16.48 -17.99
C PRO A 130 22.83 -17.81 -17.85
N PRO A 131 22.20 -18.95 -18.17
CA PRO A 131 22.88 -20.23 -18.09
C PRO A 131 23.98 -20.33 -19.15
N GLU A 132 25.00 -21.12 -18.86
CA GLU A 132 26.09 -21.39 -19.80
C GLU A 132 25.57 -21.87 -21.18
N ALA A 133 26.27 -21.54 -22.26
CA ALA A 133 25.84 -21.84 -23.62
C ALA A 133 25.56 -23.33 -23.84
N GLU A 134 26.32 -24.22 -23.19
CA GLU A 134 26.10 -25.68 -23.27
C GLU A 134 24.81 -26.13 -22.57
N VAL A 135 24.50 -25.53 -21.43
CA VAL A 135 23.28 -25.80 -20.68
C VAL A 135 22.05 -25.31 -21.45
N LEU A 136 22.14 -24.14 -22.03
CA LEU A 136 21.08 -23.59 -22.87
C LEU A 136 20.87 -24.43 -24.15
N ALA A 137 21.94 -24.91 -24.79
CA ALA A 137 21.83 -25.80 -25.93
C ALA A 137 21.18 -27.16 -25.60
N LYS A 138 21.47 -27.71 -24.42
CA LYS A 138 20.78 -28.90 -23.90
C LYS A 138 19.29 -28.63 -23.55
N LEU A 139 19.02 -27.47 -23.00
CA LEU A 139 17.65 -27.07 -22.67
C LEU A 139 16.79 -26.87 -23.93
N ARG A 140 17.34 -26.29 -25.00
CA ARG A 140 16.64 -26.13 -26.27
C ARG A 140 16.22 -27.46 -26.90
N LYS A 141 16.97 -28.55 -26.66
CA LYS A 141 16.62 -29.90 -27.13
C LYS A 141 15.61 -30.59 -26.23
N LYS A 142 15.75 -30.50 -24.89
CA LYS A 142 14.94 -31.23 -23.91
C LYS A 142 13.67 -30.47 -23.48
N ALA A 143 13.74 -29.15 -23.37
CA ALA A 143 12.66 -28.30 -22.87
C ALA A 143 12.62 -26.96 -23.64
N PRO A 144 12.24 -26.98 -24.93
CA PRO A 144 12.32 -25.79 -25.80
C PRO A 144 11.53 -24.59 -25.27
N ARG A 145 10.43 -24.81 -24.55
CA ARG A 145 9.63 -23.73 -23.95
C ARG A 145 10.36 -23.02 -22.82
N GLN A 146 11.14 -23.74 -22.01
CA GLN A 146 11.98 -23.12 -20.97
C GLN A 146 13.12 -22.30 -21.58
N ALA A 147 13.75 -22.82 -22.64
CA ALA A 147 14.78 -22.08 -23.36
C ALA A 147 14.21 -20.78 -23.96
N GLN A 148 13.00 -20.81 -24.52
CA GLN A 148 12.32 -19.65 -25.06
C GLN A 148 12.08 -18.56 -23.98
N VAL A 149 11.72 -18.94 -22.76
CA VAL A 149 11.55 -18.03 -21.62
C VAL A 149 12.89 -17.38 -21.24
N ILE A 150 13.98 -18.18 -21.19
CA ILE A 150 15.32 -17.68 -20.89
C ILE A 150 15.79 -16.69 -21.97
N ASP A 151 15.66 -17.05 -23.25
CA ASP A 151 16.03 -16.20 -24.37
C ASP A 151 15.28 -14.86 -24.32
N TYR A 152 13.97 -14.88 -24.03
CA TYR A 152 13.17 -13.68 -23.88
C TYR A 152 13.65 -12.80 -22.70
N LEU A 153 13.83 -13.37 -21.52
CA LEU A 153 14.28 -12.63 -20.33
C LEU A 153 15.71 -12.10 -20.49
N SER A 154 16.58 -12.80 -21.20
CA SER A 154 17.94 -12.34 -21.47
C SER A 154 18.01 -11.09 -22.35
N GLY A 155 17.00 -10.87 -23.18
CA GLY A 155 16.88 -9.67 -24.03
C GLY A 155 16.33 -8.45 -23.34
N LEU A 156 15.83 -8.59 -22.09
CA LEU A 156 15.21 -7.50 -21.36
C LEU A 156 16.18 -6.87 -20.36
N LYS A 157 16.10 -5.55 -20.22
CA LYS A 157 16.79 -4.80 -19.15
C LYS A 157 16.00 -4.69 -17.87
N GLU A 158 14.68 -4.86 -17.95
CA GLU A 158 13.73 -4.72 -16.85
C GLU A 158 13.00 -6.03 -16.59
N PRO A 159 12.47 -6.23 -15.36
CA PRO A 159 11.69 -7.42 -15.03
C PRO A 159 10.46 -7.55 -15.93
N ALA A 160 10.19 -8.76 -16.42
CA ALA A 160 9.05 -9.06 -17.27
C ALA A 160 7.79 -9.36 -16.46
N ASP A 161 6.63 -8.85 -16.87
CA ASP A 161 5.36 -9.27 -16.32
C ASP A 161 5.05 -10.72 -16.73
N ARG A 162 4.87 -11.61 -15.73
CA ARG A 162 4.67 -13.05 -15.94
C ARG A 162 3.49 -13.34 -16.86
N SER A 163 2.34 -12.71 -16.63
CA SER A 163 1.13 -12.99 -17.42
C SER A 163 1.32 -12.55 -18.86
N LYS A 164 1.83 -11.33 -19.09
CA LYS A 164 2.07 -10.81 -20.44
C LYS A 164 3.10 -11.66 -21.20
N MET A 165 4.14 -12.12 -20.50
CA MET A 165 5.17 -12.97 -21.11
C MET A 165 4.61 -14.34 -21.48
N VAL A 166 3.87 -14.99 -20.57
CA VAL A 166 3.27 -16.32 -20.81
C VAL A 166 2.31 -16.25 -22.00
N ASP A 167 1.44 -15.23 -22.05
CA ASP A 167 0.48 -15.04 -23.13
C ASP A 167 1.18 -14.69 -24.45
N GLY A 168 2.18 -13.80 -24.42
CA GLY A 168 2.90 -13.37 -25.61
C GLY A 168 3.78 -14.45 -26.24
N LEU A 169 4.39 -15.31 -25.43
CA LEU A 169 5.21 -16.43 -25.91
C LEU A 169 4.41 -17.72 -26.16
N GLY A 170 3.16 -17.78 -25.73
CA GLY A 170 2.35 -18.99 -25.81
C GLY A 170 2.97 -20.19 -25.04
N VAL A 171 3.65 -19.91 -23.93
CA VAL A 171 4.29 -20.95 -23.10
C VAL A 171 3.38 -21.34 -21.93
N ALA A 172 3.46 -22.61 -21.53
CA ALA A 172 2.71 -23.04 -20.35
C ALA A 172 3.33 -22.49 -19.06
N GLN A 173 2.50 -22.16 -18.08
CA GLN A 173 2.95 -21.66 -16.76
C GLN A 173 3.94 -22.60 -16.08
N GLN A 174 3.75 -23.91 -16.25
CA GLN A 174 4.63 -24.95 -15.73
C GLN A 174 6.09 -24.81 -16.17
N ALA A 175 6.34 -24.29 -17.40
CA ALA A 175 7.70 -24.05 -17.89
C ALA A 175 8.40 -22.94 -17.08
N VAL A 176 7.66 -21.92 -16.70
CA VAL A 176 8.14 -20.81 -15.85
C VAL A 176 8.38 -21.30 -14.43
N ASP A 177 7.42 -22.06 -13.86
CA ASP A 177 7.54 -22.63 -12.51
C ASP A 177 8.75 -23.54 -12.36
N ALA A 178 9.06 -24.32 -13.41
CA ALA A 178 10.26 -25.17 -13.42
C ALA A 178 11.56 -24.35 -13.37
N LEU A 179 11.62 -23.21 -14.07
CA LEU A 179 12.77 -22.31 -14.03
C LEU A 179 12.92 -21.57 -12.69
N ILE A 180 11.80 -21.23 -12.06
CA ILE A 180 11.80 -20.65 -10.71
C ILE A 180 12.31 -21.69 -9.70
N LYS A 181 11.81 -22.93 -9.76
CA LYS A 181 12.28 -24.04 -8.90
C LYS A 181 13.76 -24.36 -9.11
N ALA A 182 14.25 -24.24 -10.34
CA ALA A 182 15.66 -24.44 -10.67
C ALA A 182 16.55 -23.26 -10.23
N GLY A 183 15.99 -22.18 -9.71
CA GLY A 183 16.75 -21.00 -9.29
C GLY A 183 17.33 -20.17 -10.46
N THR A 184 16.89 -20.42 -11.69
CA THR A 184 17.34 -19.68 -12.88
C THR A 184 16.61 -18.35 -13.03
N VAL A 185 15.32 -18.33 -12.65
CA VAL A 185 14.43 -17.16 -12.69
C VAL A 185 13.93 -16.85 -11.29
N LYS A 186 13.98 -15.58 -10.93
CA LYS A 186 13.39 -15.04 -9.69
C LYS A 186 12.02 -14.46 -10.00
N GLU A 187 11.05 -14.77 -9.16
CA GLU A 187 9.73 -14.14 -9.20
C GLU A 187 9.59 -13.13 -8.04
N ASP A 188 9.34 -11.89 -8.36
CA ASP A 188 9.02 -10.83 -7.40
C ASP A 188 7.57 -10.34 -7.61
N THR A 189 6.95 -9.84 -6.56
CA THR A 189 5.60 -9.30 -6.62
C THR A 189 5.64 -7.78 -6.57
N SER A 190 4.92 -7.13 -7.48
CA SER A 190 4.80 -5.68 -7.53
C SER A 190 3.33 -5.27 -7.59
N VAL A 191 3.00 -4.13 -7.00
CA VAL A 191 1.66 -3.56 -7.08
C VAL A 191 1.45 -3.00 -8.49
N LEU A 192 0.36 -3.44 -9.15
CA LEU A 192 -0.04 -2.85 -10.42
C LEU A 192 -0.77 -1.52 -10.15
N TRP A 193 -0.10 -0.43 -10.39
CA TRP A 193 -0.73 0.88 -10.40
C TRP A 193 -1.60 0.99 -11.67
N ARG A 194 -2.91 1.10 -11.48
CA ARG A 194 -3.82 1.33 -12.59
C ARG A 194 -3.77 2.80 -12.94
N VAL A 195 -3.24 3.10 -14.10
CA VAL A 195 -3.38 4.43 -14.70
C VAL A 195 -4.79 4.53 -15.26
N ALA A 196 -5.58 5.51 -14.80
CA ALA A 196 -6.98 5.65 -15.17
C ALA A 196 -7.16 5.97 -16.68
N TYR A 197 -6.15 6.58 -17.27
CA TYR A 197 -6.07 6.86 -18.71
C TYR A 197 -4.60 6.84 -19.13
N ASN A 198 -4.38 6.54 -20.39
CA ASN A 198 -3.05 6.64 -20.98
C ASN A 198 -2.77 8.12 -21.20
N ASP A 199 -1.94 8.73 -20.33
CA ASP A 199 -1.55 10.11 -20.51
C ASP A 199 -0.53 10.20 -21.66
N PRO A 200 -0.90 10.77 -22.82
CA PRO A 200 0.01 10.87 -23.95
C PRO A 200 1.22 11.76 -23.63
N TYR A 201 1.18 12.50 -22.52
CA TYR A 201 2.30 13.34 -22.06
C TYR A 201 3.13 12.67 -20.95
N ALA A 202 2.72 11.49 -20.43
CA ALA A 202 3.46 10.79 -19.38
C ALA A 202 4.77 10.18 -19.86
N GLU A 203 4.85 9.81 -21.14
CA GLU A 203 6.06 9.29 -21.81
C GLU A 203 6.70 10.32 -22.75
N GLY A 204 6.01 11.42 -22.99
CA GLY A 204 6.52 12.55 -23.75
C GLY A 204 7.44 13.41 -22.91
N GLU A 205 8.43 13.99 -23.55
CA GLU A 205 9.33 15.01 -23.04
C GLU A 205 8.59 15.84 -21.99
N THR A 206 9.10 15.82 -20.76
CA THR A 206 8.72 16.83 -19.78
C THR A 206 8.73 18.12 -20.57
N ILE A 207 7.57 18.71 -20.87
CA ILE A 207 7.56 20.09 -21.38
C ILE A 207 8.36 20.80 -20.33
N ALA A 208 9.64 21.01 -20.63
CA ALA A 208 10.45 21.90 -19.83
C ALA A 208 9.69 23.21 -19.89
N SER A 209 8.76 23.37 -18.95
CA SER A 209 8.08 24.64 -18.78
C SER A 209 9.25 25.59 -18.67
N ALA A 210 9.40 26.45 -19.66
CA ALA A 210 10.39 27.49 -19.62
C ALA A 210 10.24 28.10 -18.23
N GLY A 211 11.21 27.79 -17.35
CA GLY A 211 11.04 27.96 -15.92
C GLY A 211 10.63 29.40 -15.68
N HIS A 212 9.38 29.61 -15.26
CA HIS A 212 8.95 30.94 -14.90
C HIS A 212 9.86 31.41 -13.78
N THR A 213 10.59 32.49 -14.03
CA THR A 213 11.42 33.10 -13.01
C THR A 213 10.48 33.66 -11.93
N LEU A 214 10.60 33.10 -10.73
CA LEU A 214 9.80 33.59 -9.60
C LEU A 214 10.10 35.06 -9.34
N ASN A 215 9.06 35.83 -9.08
CA ASN A 215 9.23 37.20 -8.62
C ASN A 215 9.75 37.27 -7.18
N PRO A 216 10.25 38.40 -6.69
CA PRO A 216 10.82 38.53 -5.35
C PRO A 216 9.88 38.09 -4.22
N GLU A 217 8.59 38.32 -4.34
CA GLU A 217 7.57 37.95 -3.34
C GLU A 217 7.35 36.43 -3.33
N GLN A 218 7.32 35.81 -4.50
CA GLN A 218 7.23 34.34 -4.64
C GLN A 218 8.49 33.67 -4.10
N VAL A 219 9.67 34.21 -4.36
CA VAL A 219 10.93 33.69 -3.78
C VAL A 219 10.88 33.79 -2.26
N ALA A 220 10.49 34.90 -1.69
CA ALA A 220 10.37 35.09 -0.24
C ALA A 220 9.37 34.07 0.37
N ALA A 221 8.25 33.80 -0.31
CA ALA A 221 7.28 32.82 0.12
C ALA A 221 7.89 31.38 0.11
N VAL A 222 8.57 30.99 -0.96
CA VAL A 222 9.27 29.71 -1.07
C VAL A 222 10.31 29.56 0.03
N ASP A 223 11.14 30.56 0.27
CA ASP A 223 12.18 30.53 1.29
C ASP A 223 11.61 30.39 2.70
N SER A 224 10.51 31.11 2.99
CA SER A 224 9.82 31.00 4.28
C SER A 224 9.31 29.60 4.56
N VAL A 225 8.68 28.96 3.58
CA VAL A 225 8.17 27.58 3.73
C VAL A 225 9.33 26.59 3.78
N THR A 226 10.36 26.75 2.95
CA THR A 226 11.55 25.86 2.94
C THR A 226 12.22 25.82 4.31
N LYS A 227 12.43 26.96 4.97
CA LYS A 227 12.99 27.01 6.34
C LYS A 227 12.18 26.17 7.33
N THR A 228 10.86 26.14 7.16
CA THR A 228 10.00 25.31 8.02
C THR A 228 10.13 23.82 7.69
N LEU A 229 10.20 23.46 6.40
CA LEU A 229 10.42 22.08 5.96
C LEU A 229 11.76 21.54 6.48
N ASP A 230 12.82 22.34 6.40
CA ASP A 230 14.17 21.96 6.88
C ASP A 230 14.19 21.74 8.40
N SER A 231 13.38 22.50 9.15
CA SER A 231 13.27 22.36 10.61
C SER A 231 12.49 21.10 11.04
N LYS A 232 11.82 20.41 10.11
CA LYS A 232 10.91 19.26 10.36
C LYS A 232 9.82 19.56 11.41
N ALA A 233 9.51 20.83 11.64
CA ALA A 233 8.48 21.27 12.56
C ALA A 233 7.19 21.57 11.80
N PHE A 234 6.05 21.21 12.38
CA PHE A 234 4.76 21.61 11.83
C PHE A 234 4.56 23.11 11.96
N ARG A 235 4.25 23.74 10.83
CA ARG A 235 3.84 25.15 10.81
C ARG A 235 2.83 25.38 9.67
N ALA A 236 1.76 26.09 9.99
CA ALA A 236 0.80 26.53 8.99
C ALA A 236 1.29 27.81 8.30
N HIS A 237 1.27 27.82 6.98
CA HIS A 237 1.59 28.99 6.15
C HIS A 237 0.36 29.37 5.34
N LEU A 238 0.03 30.67 5.30
CA LEU A 238 -1.01 31.22 4.44
C LEU A 238 -0.37 31.93 3.25
N LEU A 239 -0.52 31.35 2.04
CA LEU A 239 -0.14 32.00 0.81
C LEU A 239 -1.34 32.83 0.28
N HIS A 240 -1.31 34.15 0.51
CA HIS A 240 -2.35 35.06 0.08
C HIS A 240 -1.98 35.71 -1.26
N GLY A 241 -2.96 35.83 -2.16
CA GLY A 241 -2.76 36.50 -3.45
C GLY A 241 -4.02 36.38 -4.32
N VAL A 242 -4.21 37.32 -5.23
CA VAL A 242 -5.32 37.32 -6.18
C VAL A 242 -5.24 36.15 -7.16
N THR A 243 -6.34 35.87 -7.85
CA THR A 243 -6.34 34.85 -8.93
C THR A 243 -5.35 35.29 -10.02
N GLY A 244 -4.53 34.38 -10.52
CA GLY A 244 -3.49 34.66 -11.53
C GLY A 244 -2.19 35.27 -10.97
N SER A 245 -2.03 35.43 -9.65
CA SER A 245 -0.78 35.96 -9.04
C SER A 245 0.40 34.96 -9.06
N GLY A 246 0.24 33.80 -9.67
CA GLY A 246 1.31 32.78 -9.76
C GLY A 246 1.50 31.95 -8.49
N LYS A 247 0.48 31.79 -7.63
CA LYS A 247 0.54 30.91 -6.45
C LYS A 247 0.94 29.48 -6.81
N THR A 248 0.50 29.00 -7.96
CA THR A 248 0.83 27.67 -8.47
C THR A 248 2.33 27.49 -8.66
N GLU A 249 3.04 28.53 -9.14
CA GLU A 249 4.49 28.49 -9.31
C GLU A 249 5.23 28.32 -7.98
N VAL A 250 4.71 28.94 -6.91
CA VAL A 250 5.24 28.76 -5.54
C VAL A 250 5.06 27.31 -5.09
N TYR A 251 3.87 26.71 -5.32
CA TYR A 251 3.63 25.31 -4.97
C TYR A 251 4.53 24.37 -5.77
N VAL A 252 4.66 24.59 -7.09
CA VAL A 252 5.55 23.79 -7.95
C VAL A 252 7.00 23.88 -7.48
N ALA A 253 7.47 25.09 -7.13
CA ALA A 253 8.81 25.28 -6.62
C ALA A 253 9.07 24.54 -5.29
N LEU A 254 8.06 24.49 -4.40
CA LEU A 254 8.14 23.77 -3.13
C LEU A 254 8.10 22.24 -3.31
N ILE A 255 7.32 21.72 -4.28
CA ILE A 255 7.25 20.29 -4.57
C ILE A 255 8.56 19.76 -5.16
N ARG A 256 9.29 20.60 -5.91
CA ARG A 256 10.58 20.23 -6.51
C ARG A 256 11.75 20.18 -5.51
N LYS A 257 11.56 20.67 -4.29
CA LYS A 257 12.54 20.61 -3.17
C LYS A 257 12.39 19.35 -2.33
#